data_fa940111975fe3e25682ee35135f9b46
#
_entry.id   fa940111975fe3e25682ee35135f9b46
#
_cell.length_a   1.000
_cell.length_b   1.000
_cell.length_c   1.000
_cell.angle_alpha   90.00
_cell.angle_beta   90.00
_cell.angle_gamma   90.00
#
_symmetry.space_group_name_H-M   'P 1'
#
loop_
_entity.id
_entity.type
_entity.pdbx_description
1 polymer ?
#
loop_
_entity_poly.entity_id
_entity_poly.type
_entity_poly.pdbx_seq_one_letter_code
_entity_poly.pdbx_strand_id
1 'polypeptide(L)'
;LVPALGASSIDFQAGWRSSEMPLADALLLVRDRDRNLGYTTVGPHRADWRIDFSAHPQREALSRGQAKLTALSVLLAQAQDYAAQRGEWPIVALDDLASELDRNHQGRVLELLKTSGAQIFVSGTEVPVALEASRAELTRFHVEQGVVSRV
;
A
#
# COMPACT_ATOMS: atom_id res chain seq x y z
N LEU A 1 -6.08 -3.93 9.76
CA LEU A 1 -5.53 -5.25 9.44
C LEU A 1 -4.51 -5.73 10.49
N VAL A 2 -3.84 -4.84 11.22
CA VAL A 2 -2.75 -5.17 12.16
C VAL A 2 -3.03 -4.61 13.57
N PRO A 3 -4.12 -5.01 14.26
CA PRO A 3 -4.49 -4.45 15.56
C PRO A 3 -3.41 -4.69 16.64
N ALA A 4 -2.59 -5.71 16.50
CA ALA A 4 -1.50 -6.02 17.42
C ALA A 4 -0.39 -4.93 17.46
N LEU A 5 -0.29 -4.07 16.45
CA LEU A 5 0.66 -2.96 16.41
C LEU A 5 0.16 -1.72 17.15
N GLY A 6 -1.11 -1.71 17.58
CA GLY A 6 -1.72 -0.57 18.28
C GLY A 6 -2.05 0.59 17.36
N ALA A 7 -2.20 1.78 17.93
CA ALA A 7 -2.46 3.01 17.19
C ALA A 7 -1.24 3.39 16.33
N SER A 8 -1.49 3.93 15.15
CA SER A 8 -0.45 4.40 14.23
C SER A 8 -0.48 5.91 14.06
N SER A 9 0.69 6.49 13.86
CA SER A 9 0.86 7.87 13.39
C SER A 9 1.69 7.88 12.12
N ILE A 10 1.42 8.85 11.25
CA ILE A 10 2.14 9.03 10.00
C ILE A 10 2.82 10.39 10.06
N ASP A 11 4.13 10.40 9.80
CA ASP A 11 4.93 11.61 9.64
C ASP A 11 5.42 11.71 8.19
N PHE A 12 5.27 12.90 7.58
CA PHE A 12 5.67 13.15 6.22
C PHE A 12 6.86 14.11 6.18
N GLN A 13 7.93 13.71 5.51
CA GLN A 13 9.12 14.51 5.28
C GLN A 13 9.14 14.96 3.82
N ALA A 14 9.09 16.27 3.60
CA ALA A 14 8.99 16.85 2.26
C ALA A 14 10.24 16.65 1.37
N GLY A 15 11.35 16.19 1.94
CA GLY A 15 12.64 16.05 1.25
C GLY A 15 13.50 17.32 1.24
N TRP A 16 13.02 18.39 1.87
CA TRP A 16 13.75 19.59 2.20
C TRP A 16 13.14 20.21 3.46
N ARG A 17 13.76 21.26 4.00
CA ARG A 17 13.24 21.96 5.20
C ARG A 17 12.06 22.88 4.83
N SER A 18 10.93 22.27 4.45
CA SER A 18 9.75 22.98 3.95
C SER A 18 9.12 23.95 4.96
N SER A 19 9.33 23.73 6.26
CA SER A 19 8.91 24.64 7.33
C SER A 19 9.80 25.89 7.47
N GLU A 20 11.04 25.86 6.95
CA GLU A 20 12.00 26.95 7.07
C GLU A 20 12.11 27.77 5.79
N MET A 21 11.94 27.12 4.60
CA MET A 21 12.14 27.81 3.33
C MET A 21 11.37 27.16 2.17
N PRO A 22 11.03 27.95 1.12
CA PRO A 22 10.51 27.43 -0.13
C PRO A 22 11.49 26.47 -0.84
N LEU A 23 10.98 25.59 -1.68
CA LEU A 23 11.80 24.65 -2.45
C LEU A 23 12.85 25.35 -3.33
N ALA A 24 12.47 26.48 -3.94
CA ALA A 24 13.39 27.23 -4.80
C ALA A 24 14.65 27.67 -4.05
N ASP A 25 14.49 28.19 -2.83
CA ASP A 25 15.60 28.64 -1.99
C ASP A 25 16.45 27.46 -1.50
N ALA A 26 15.80 26.35 -1.13
CA ALA A 26 16.50 25.12 -0.76
C ALA A 26 17.39 24.60 -1.90
N LEU A 27 16.89 24.61 -3.14
CA LEU A 27 17.66 24.21 -4.33
C LEU A 27 18.83 25.17 -4.61
N LEU A 28 18.63 26.46 -4.44
CA LEU A 28 19.69 27.46 -4.60
C LEU A 28 20.82 27.25 -3.60
N LEU A 29 20.50 26.98 -2.34
CA LEU A 29 21.49 26.74 -1.27
C LEU A 29 22.39 25.53 -1.52
N VAL A 30 21.88 24.48 -2.15
CA VAL A 30 22.63 23.24 -2.40
C VAL A 30 23.20 23.15 -3.82
N ARG A 31 22.97 24.15 -4.67
CA ARG A 31 23.26 24.13 -6.11
C ARG A 31 24.68 23.71 -6.47
N ASP A 32 25.68 24.29 -5.81
CA ASP A 32 27.08 24.01 -6.13
C ASP A 32 27.51 22.61 -5.70
N ARG A 33 26.98 22.18 -4.54
CA ARG A 33 27.16 20.80 -4.07
C ARG A 33 26.53 19.80 -5.04
N ASP A 34 25.31 20.04 -5.48
CA ASP A 34 24.55 19.16 -6.37
C ASP A 34 25.22 19.10 -7.76
N ARG A 35 25.76 20.21 -8.23
CA ARG A 35 26.59 20.22 -9.46
C ARG A 35 27.79 19.30 -9.37
N ASN A 36 28.51 19.34 -8.24
CA ASN A 36 29.67 18.49 -8.03
C ASN A 36 29.31 17.00 -7.90
N LEU A 37 28.13 16.69 -7.33
CA LEU A 37 27.64 15.34 -7.15
C LEU A 37 26.95 14.77 -8.40
N GLY A 38 26.48 15.63 -9.32
CA GLY A 38 25.76 15.21 -10.53
C GLY A 38 24.28 14.85 -10.28
N TYR A 39 23.74 15.09 -9.09
CA TYR A 39 22.33 14.84 -8.76
C TYR A 39 21.83 15.81 -7.69
N THR A 40 20.49 15.99 -7.61
CA THR A 40 19.81 16.86 -6.66
C THR A 40 19.68 16.17 -5.29
N THR A 41 20.16 16.84 -4.24
CA THR A 41 20.17 16.27 -2.86
C THR A 41 18.98 16.66 -2.01
N VAL A 42 18.18 17.64 -2.44
CA VAL A 42 16.95 18.10 -1.76
C VAL A 42 15.80 18.20 -2.75
N GLY A 43 14.58 18.04 -2.28
CA GLY A 43 13.37 18.22 -3.10
C GLY A 43 12.36 17.07 -2.98
N PRO A 44 11.22 17.15 -3.68
CA PRO A 44 10.12 16.17 -3.56
C PRO A 44 10.53 14.72 -3.86
N HIS A 45 11.54 14.50 -4.71
CA HIS A 45 12.10 13.16 -4.99
C HIS A 45 12.86 12.54 -3.80
N ARG A 46 13.10 13.33 -2.74
CA ARG A 46 13.65 12.92 -1.45
C ARG A 46 12.59 12.89 -0.35
N ALA A 47 11.33 13.17 -0.73
CA ALA A 47 10.24 13.05 0.21
C ALA A 47 10.11 11.60 0.69
N ASP A 48 9.80 11.46 1.96
CA ASP A 48 9.59 10.17 2.60
C ASP A 48 8.46 10.27 3.62
N TRP A 49 7.93 9.15 4.04
CA TRP A 49 6.95 9.09 5.10
C TRP A 49 7.26 7.92 6.02
N ARG A 50 6.96 8.12 7.29
CA ARG A 50 7.19 7.13 8.33
C ARG A 50 5.89 6.81 9.04
N ILE A 51 5.69 5.53 9.33
CA ILE A 51 4.63 5.07 10.22
C ILE A 51 5.26 4.62 11.52
N ASP A 52 4.77 5.17 12.62
CA ASP A 52 5.10 4.73 13.97
C ASP A 52 3.89 4.04 14.58
N PHE A 53 4.12 2.95 15.32
CA PHE A 53 3.09 2.17 16.00
C PHE A 53 3.27 2.22 17.50
N SER A 54 2.19 2.47 18.24
CA SER A 54 2.24 2.63 19.70
C SER A 54 2.68 1.39 20.46
N ALA A 55 2.42 0.20 19.91
CA ALA A 55 2.81 -1.07 20.50
C ALA A 55 4.19 -1.59 20.04
N HIS A 56 4.85 -0.87 19.11
CA HIS A 56 6.16 -1.24 18.57
C HIS A 56 7.14 -0.07 18.75
N PRO A 57 8.17 -0.21 19.62
CA PRO A 57 9.19 0.83 19.77
C PRO A 57 9.91 1.08 18.43
N GLN A 58 10.22 2.33 18.12
CA GLN A 58 10.85 2.77 16.86
C GLN A 58 12.15 2.04 16.48
N ARG A 59 12.77 1.31 17.41
CA ARG A 59 14.04 0.59 17.17
C ARG A 59 13.87 -0.85 16.74
N GLU A 60 12.65 -1.40 16.81
CA GLU A 60 12.37 -2.76 16.40
C GLU A 60 11.79 -2.76 14.99
N ALA A 61 12.48 -3.42 14.08
CA ALA A 61 11.97 -3.61 12.73
C ALA A 61 10.72 -4.51 12.75
N LEU A 62 9.70 -4.12 12.01
CA LEU A 62 8.54 -4.98 11.78
C LEU A 62 8.98 -6.32 11.18
N SER A 63 8.34 -7.41 11.59
CA SER A 63 8.50 -8.69 10.89
C SER A 63 8.07 -8.53 9.42
N ARG A 64 8.56 -9.41 8.53
CA ARG A 64 8.18 -9.36 7.10
C ARG A 64 6.68 -9.39 6.90
N GLY A 65 5.95 -10.21 7.65
CA GLY A 65 4.49 -10.28 7.60
C GLY A 65 3.83 -8.98 8.07
N GLN A 66 4.30 -8.40 9.18
CA GLN A 66 3.81 -7.11 9.68
C GLN A 66 4.07 -5.97 8.68
N ALA A 67 5.24 -5.92 8.06
CA ALA A 67 5.56 -4.92 7.05
C ALA A 67 4.64 -5.04 5.82
N LYS A 68 4.40 -6.26 5.30
CA LYS A 68 3.46 -6.51 4.20
C LYS A 68 2.04 -6.06 4.54
N LEU A 69 1.54 -6.45 5.71
CA LEU A 69 0.20 -6.07 6.16
C LEU A 69 0.08 -4.56 6.39
N THR A 70 1.13 -3.92 6.87
CA THR A 70 1.18 -2.46 7.01
C THR A 70 1.09 -1.78 5.66
N ALA A 71 1.93 -2.19 4.69
CA ALA A 71 1.89 -1.65 3.33
C ALA A 71 0.52 -1.81 2.69
N LEU A 72 -0.08 -3.01 2.77
CA LEU A 72 -1.42 -3.27 2.27
C LEU A 72 -2.48 -2.41 2.97
N SER A 73 -2.38 -2.23 4.30
CA SER A 73 -3.31 -1.38 5.06
C SER A 73 -3.26 0.07 4.60
N VAL A 74 -2.08 0.59 4.29
CA VAL A 74 -1.90 1.97 3.78
C VAL A 74 -2.51 2.11 2.39
N LEU A 75 -2.25 1.16 1.49
CA LEU A 75 -2.84 1.17 0.15
C LEU A 75 -4.37 1.10 0.18
N LEU A 76 -4.94 0.27 1.04
CA LEU A 76 -6.39 0.18 1.21
C LEU A 76 -6.98 1.44 1.86
N ALA A 77 -6.28 2.06 2.81
CA ALA A 77 -6.68 3.34 3.39
C ALA A 77 -6.66 4.47 2.34
N GLN A 78 -5.65 4.49 1.48
CA GLN A 78 -5.58 5.42 0.35
C GLN A 78 -6.73 5.20 -0.64
N ALA A 79 -7.05 3.94 -0.97
CA ALA A 79 -8.18 3.61 -1.83
C ALA A 79 -9.52 4.05 -1.22
N GLN A 80 -9.67 3.89 0.09
CA GLN A 80 -10.86 4.35 0.82
C GLN A 80 -10.98 5.88 0.85
N ASP A 81 -9.88 6.59 1.06
CA ASP A 81 -9.85 8.06 1.00
C ASP A 81 -10.19 8.56 -0.41
N TYR A 82 -9.62 7.93 -1.45
CA TYR A 82 -9.98 8.20 -2.84
C TYR A 82 -11.47 8.01 -3.08
N ALA A 83 -12.05 6.91 -2.61
CA ALA A 83 -13.47 6.64 -2.75
C ALA A 83 -14.35 7.69 -2.04
N ALA A 84 -13.93 8.13 -0.86
CA ALA A 84 -14.63 9.18 -0.12
C ALA A 84 -14.63 10.53 -0.87
N GLN A 85 -13.53 10.84 -1.59
CA GLN A 85 -13.41 12.08 -2.36
C GLN A 85 -14.09 12.02 -3.72
N ARG A 86 -14.11 10.85 -4.38
CA ARG A 86 -14.59 10.67 -5.76
C ARG A 86 -15.98 10.05 -5.86
N GLY A 87 -16.48 9.44 -4.79
CA GLY A 87 -17.76 8.73 -4.77
C GLY A 87 -17.71 7.32 -5.35
N GLU A 88 -16.53 6.86 -5.79
CA GLU A 88 -16.33 5.52 -6.35
C GLU A 88 -14.98 4.94 -5.93
N TRP A 89 -14.92 3.65 -5.73
CA TRP A 89 -13.67 2.95 -5.43
C TRP A 89 -12.81 2.79 -6.69
N PRO A 90 -11.48 2.87 -6.54
CA PRO A 90 -10.59 2.48 -7.63
C PRO A 90 -10.69 0.97 -7.88
N ILE A 91 -10.26 0.54 -9.06
CA ILE A 91 -10.05 -0.88 -9.35
C ILE A 91 -8.92 -1.38 -8.45
N VAL A 92 -9.15 -2.50 -7.76
CA VAL A 92 -8.18 -3.11 -6.87
C VAL A 92 -7.64 -4.39 -7.48
N ALA A 93 -6.33 -4.47 -7.69
CA ALA A 93 -5.65 -5.68 -8.14
C ALA A 93 -4.77 -6.23 -6.99
N LEU A 94 -5.02 -7.48 -6.60
CA LEU A 94 -4.27 -8.20 -5.59
C LEU A 94 -3.52 -9.36 -6.26
N ASP A 95 -2.21 -9.22 -6.34
CA ASP A 95 -1.37 -10.25 -6.95
C ASP A 95 -0.94 -11.26 -5.90
N ASP A 96 -1.09 -12.53 -6.24
CA ASP A 96 -0.70 -13.70 -5.45
C ASP A 96 -1.15 -13.67 -3.97
N LEU A 97 -2.40 -13.24 -3.74
CA LEU A 97 -2.96 -13.05 -2.40
C LEU A 97 -2.79 -14.27 -1.49
N ALA A 98 -2.93 -15.48 -2.05
CA ALA A 98 -2.90 -16.73 -1.30
C ALA A 98 -1.51 -17.06 -0.73
N SER A 99 -0.44 -16.70 -1.45
CA SER A 99 0.94 -16.92 -1.00
C SER A 99 1.47 -15.81 -0.10
N GLU A 100 0.93 -14.59 -0.25
CA GLU A 100 1.43 -13.41 0.44
C GLU A 100 0.85 -13.22 1.85
N LEU A 101 -0.35 -13.74 2.11
CA LEU A 101 -1.06 -13.57 3.39
C LEU A 101 -1.55 -14.91 3.95
N ASP A 102 -1.57 -15.04 5.26
CA ASP A 102 -2.27 -16.13 5.92
C ASP A 102 -3.81 -16.03 5.73
N ARG A 103 -4.50 -17.13 5.94
CA ARG A 103 -5.95 -17.26 5.71
C ARG A 103 -6.80 -16.23 6.47
N ASN A 104 -6.41 -15.88 7.69
CA ASN A 104 -7.16 -14.90 8.49
C ASN A 104 -7.06 -13.50 7.89
N HIS A 105 -5.85 -13.10 7.47
CA HIS A 105 -5.63 -11.80 6.84
C HIS A 105 -6.24 -11.74 5.43
N GLN A 106 -6.18 -12.83 4.65
CA GLN A 106 -6.91 -12.95 3.38
C GLN A 106 -8.41 -12.66 3.58
N GLY A 107 -9.03 -13.34 4.56
CA GLY A 107 -10.45 -13.15 4.86
C GLY A 107 -10.81 -11.70 5.21
N ARG A 108 -10.01 -11.04 6.05
CA ARG A 108 -10.23 -9.63 6.45
C ARG A 108 -10.11 -8.67 5.27
N VAL A 109 -9.11 -8.87 4.41
CA VAL A 109 -8.91 -8.03 3.21
C VAL A 109 -10.08 -8.20 2.25
N LEU A 110 -10.46 -9.42 1.96
CA LEU A 110 -11.56 -9.72 1.05
C LEU A 110 -12.91 -9.24 1.59
N GLU A 111 -13.16 -9.33 2.89
CA GLU A 111 -14.39 -8.80 3.49
C GLU A 111 -14.46 -7.28 3.39
N LEU A 112 -13.36 -6.57 3.66
CA LEU A 112 -13.28 -5.12 3.49
C LEU A 112 -13.57 -4.72 2.04
N LEU A 113 -12.96 -5.40 1.08
CA LEU A 113 -13.13 -5.11 -0.34
C LEU A 113 -14.53 -5.47 -0.83
N LYS A 114 -15.12 -6.57 -0.37
CA LYS A 114 -16.48 -6.99 -0.72
C LYS A 114 -17.53 -5.96 -0.32
N THR A 115 -17.35 -5.33 0.84
CA THR A 115 -18.25 -4.28 1.33
C THR A 115 -18.04 -2.93 0.65
N SER A 116 -16.93 -2.76 -0.07
CA SER A 116 -16.57 -1.49 -0.70
C SER A 116 -17.31 -1.21 -2.02
N GLY A 117 -17.80 -2.24 -2.71
CA GLY A 117 -18.34 -2.14 -4.07
C GLY A 117 -17.27 -1.96 -5.16
N ALA A 118 -15.98 -2.12 -4.82
CA ALA A 118 -14.88 -2.03 -5.78
C ALA A 118 -14.89 -3.20 -6.78
N GLN A 119 -14.44 -2.95 -8.00
CA GLN A 119 -14.05 -4.02 -8.90
C GLN A 119 -12.70 -4.59 -8.47
N ILE A 120 -12.65 -5.90 -8.21
CA ILE A 120 -11.49 -6.56 -7.62
C ILE A 120 -10.98 -7.63 -8.57
N PHE A 121 -9.67 -7.61 -8.83
CA PHE A 121 -8.94 -8.67 -9.50
C PHE A 121 -8.03 -9.34 -8.48
N VAL A 122 -8.09 -10.66 -8.40
CA VAL A 122 -7.21 -11.45 -7.55
C VAL A 122 -6.50 -12.49 -8.42
N SER A 123 -5.18 -12.46 -8.43
CA SER A 123 -4.37 -13.50 -9.04
C SER A 123 -3.82 -14.46 -8.00
N GLY A 124 -3.44 -15.66 -8.43
CA GLY A 124 -2.82 -16.67 -7.58
C GLY A 124 -2.82 -18.05 -8.22
N THR A 125 -2.04 -18.97 -7.66
CA THR A 125 -2.00 -20.37 -8.08
C THR A 125 -3.19 -21.18 -7.53
N GLU A 126 -3.81 -20.68 -6.46
CA GLU A 126 -4.96 -21.27 -5.79
C GLU A 126 -6.04 -20.20 -5.57
N VAL A 127 -7.29 -20.64 -5.53
CA VAL A 127 -8.39 -19.75 -5.13
C VAL A 127 -8.39 -19.61 -3.61
N PRO A 128 -8.33 -18.39 -3.07
CA PRO A 128 -8.44 -18.18 -1.62
C PRO A 128 -9.74 -18.79 -1.08
N VAL A 129 -9.65 -19.55 0.00
CA VAL A 129 -10.81 -20.23 0.64
C VAL A 129 -11.92 -19.21 1.00
N ALA A 130 -11.55 -18.01 1.36
CA ALA A 130 -12.51 -16.94 1.65
C ALA A 130 -13.32 -16.49 0.42
N LEU A 131 -12.77 -16.62 -0.79
CA LEU A 131 -13.50 -16.38 -2.04
C LEU A 131 -14.40 -17.56 -2.40
N GLU A 132 -13.96 -18.79 -2.22
CA GLU A 132 -14.79 -19.99 -2.47
C GLU A 132 -16.01 -20.03 -1.55
N ALA A 133 -15.84 -19.68 -0.29
CA ALA A 133 -16.93 -19.59 0.69
C ALA A 133 -17.85 -18.36 0.47
N SER A 134 -17.43 -17.42 -0.34
CA SER A 134 -18.19 -16.21 -0.64
C SER A 134 -19.32 -16.53 -1.62
N ARG A 135 -20.55 -16.01 -1.33
CA ARG A 135 -21.66 -16.01 -2.31
C ARG A 135 -21.56 -14.88 -3.33
N ALA A 136 -20.41 -14.21 -3.42
CA ALA A 136 -20.19 -13.14 -4.40
C ALA A 136 -20.17 -13.74 -5.83
N GLU A 137 -20.67 -12.98 -6.82
CA GLU A 137 -20.48 -13.33 -8.20
C GLU A 137 -18.99 -13.25 -8.56
N LEU A 138 -18.40 -14.40 -8.80
CA LEU A 138 -17.01 -14.53 -9.21
C LEU A 138 -16.95 -14.94 -10.67
N THR A 139 -16.18 -14.22 -11.46
CA THR A 139 -15.74 -14.69 -12.78
C THR A 139 -14.31 -15.21 -12.63
N ARG A 140 -14.12 -16.49 -12.96
CA ARG A 140 -12.80 -17.11 -12.89
C ARG A 140 -12.19 -17.22 -14.28
N PHE A 141 -10.91 -16.92 -14.37
CA PHE A 141 -10.10 -17.12 -15.55
C PHE A 141 -8.93 -18.03 -15.21
N HIS A 142 -8.63 -18.95 -16.09
CA HIS A 142 -7.42 -19.76 -16.05
C HIS A 142 -6.43 -19.22 -17.10
N VAL A 143 -5.17 -19.07 -16.69
CA VAL A 143 -4.10 -18.59 -17.55
C VAL A 143 -3.04 -19.68 -17.67
N GLU A 144 -2.87 -20.21 -18.87
CA GLU A 144 -1.87 -21.22 -19.18
C GLU A 144 -1.14 -20.88 -20.47
N GLN A 145 0.19 -20.85 -20.44
CA GLN A 145 1.04 -20.54 -21.59
C GLN A 145 0.64 -19.28 -22.37
N GLY A 146 0.19 -18.23 -21.66
CA GLY A 146 -0.25 -16.99 -22.27
C GLY A 146 -1.67 -17.00 -22.81
N VAL A 147 -2.39 -18.12 -22.72
CA VAL A 147 -3.80 -18.24 -23.13
C VAL A 147 -4.70 -18.03 -21.91
N VAL A 148 -5.70 -17.17 -22.05
CA VAL A 148 -6.69 -16.87 -21.00
C VAL A 148 -7.99 -17.55 -21.37
N SER A 149 -8.52 -18.41 -20.49
CA SER A 149 -9.81 -19.09 -20.66
C SER A 149 -10.70 -18.82 -19.45
N ARG A 150 -11.99 -18.62 -19.68
CA ARG A 150 -13.00 -18.53 -18.61
C ARG A 150 -13.38 -19.94 -18.15
N VAL A 151 -13.40 -20.17 -16.85
CA VAL A 151 -13.74 -21.45 -16.22
C VAL A 151 -14.91 -21.31 -15.26
#